data_6ae3eaaeb9c7b67844f728a498bca8c9
#
_entry.id   6ae3eaaeb9c7b67844f728a498bca8c9
#
_cell.length_a   1.000
_cell.length_b   1.000
_cell.length_c   1.000
_cell.angle_alpha   90.00
_cell.angle_beta   90.00
_cell.angle_gamma   90.00
#
_symmetry.space_group_name_H-M   'P 1'
#
loop_
_entity.id
_entity.type
_entity.pdbx_description
1 polymer ?
#
loop_
_entity_poly.entity_id
_entity_poly.type
_entity_poly.pdbx_seq_one_letter_code
_entity_poly.pdbx_strand_id
1 'polypeptide(L)'
;MAADTPNETLGELLACLSWSGEHLAREICRVLGTGAVHPTAPYKWLKGTRPRRDEVRQAAAFVLSEASGRIIAVSELWPGCVAHESFLVPATAGMGGPWTLAGTLGVAHDWLLGGLMDRRVFMAVSGSALTDLAWMAVNTEPARLAAALGGGQVDPTLIAQVEDSIPRLRQLDDRQGGGGVALTYVNAQFQAVAQLLHSAEHSGQITRRLLIAWAELGQLAGWMAADTERHGLAQRYNLTALRAAHNAGDKALGANVLSAMAWHAASREQAADAISLGIAAVELAHRSPATVQALISSRLAYGYALAGDAERVHAAYGRARELVERPTGHRPRWAYWVSPQSTDGACGIHQVSLGMADSGNSRHHFGKAVTLLTPSASAATYQLYQRDTLQNGIWLARAHVGRGELEQACEVGRTVLEWLPHIDSPRGLALLRRLADELRVRKANIHVRDFSAELDRRLQLTA
;
A
#
# COMPACT_ATOMS: atom_id res chain seq x y z
N MET A 1 -24.70 37.48 30.02
CA MET A 1 -24.80 36.81 28.71
C MET A 1 -23.68 37.40 27.86
N ALA A 2 -22.60 36.66 27.66
CA ALA A 2 -21.56 37.08 26.71
C ALA A 2 -22.19 37.01 25.31
N ALA A 3 -22.06 38.07 24.53
CA ALA A 3 -22.52 38.09 23.15
C ALA A 3 -21.81 36.96 22.37
N ASP A 4 -22.60 36.13 21.67
CA ASP A 4 -22.07 35.09 20.82
C ASP A 4 -21.22 35.75 19.71
N THR A 5 -19.91 35.70 19.83
CA THR A 5 -18.99 36.19 18.80
C THR A 5 -19.02 35.20 17.64
N PRO A 6 -19.23 35.66 16.40
CA PRO A 6 -19.22 34.78 15.22
C PRO A 6 -17.96 33.94 15.17
N ASN A 7 -18.09 32.69 14.72
CA ASN A 7 -16.94 31.78 14.53
C ASN A 7 -16.33 32.04 13.14
N GLU A 8 -15.44 33.04 13.07
CA GLU A 8 -14.81 33.47 11.82
C GLU A 8 -13.97 32.34 11.23
N THR A 9 -13.20 31.62 12.03
CA THR A 9 -12.36 30.49 11.59
C THR A 9 -13.16 29.41 10.89
N LEU A 10 -14.31 29.01 11.46
CA LEU A 10 -15.20 28.05 10.81
C LEU A 10 -15.79 28.60 9.52
N GLY A 11 -16.12 29.91 9.50
CA GLY A 11 -16.64 30.58 8.32
C GLY A 11 -15.65 30.61 7.15
N GLU A 12 -14.40 30.97 7.43
CA GLU A 12 -13.30 31.01 6.45
C GLU A 12 -13.01 29.62 5.89
N LEU A 13 -12.98 28.59 6.74
CA LEU A 13 -12.76 27.21 6.32
C LEU A 13 -13.87 26.72 5.39
N LEU A 14 -15.13 26.95 5.74
CA LEU A 14 -16.25 26.57 4.89
C LEU A 14 -16.25 27.31 3.56
N ALA A 15 -15.91 28.59 3.55
CA ALA A 15 -15.77 29.38 2.34
C ALA A 15 -14.63 28.85 1.44
N CYS A 16 -13.46 28.57 2.02
CA CYS A 16 -12.32 28.01 1.30
C CYS A 16 -12.64 26.65 0.66
N LEU A 17 -13.38 25.81 1.37
CA LEU A 17 -13.80 24.48 0.89
C LEU A 17 -15.04 24.54 -0.02
N SER A 18 -15.65 25.70 -0.20
CA SER A 18 -16.96 25.84 -0.87
C SER A 18 -18.05 24.96 -0.25
N TRP A 19 -18.02 24.78 1.07
CA TRP A 19 -18.97 23.97 1.81
C TRP A 19 -20.08 24.81 2.44
N SER A 20 -21.32 24.30 2.35
CA SER A 20 -22.43 24.83 3.16
C SER A 20 -22.42 24.22 4.57
N GLY A 21 -23.12 24.86 5.53
CA GLY A 21 -23.31 24.26 6.85
C GLY A 21 -24.00 22.90 6.80
N GLU A 22 -24.91 22.68 5.86
CA GLU A 22 -25.57 21.40 5.65
C GLU A 22 -24.61 20.34 5.12
N HIS A 23 -23.64 20.74 4.28
CA HIS A 23 -22.59 19.85 3.82
C HIS A 23 -21.72 19.38 4.99
N LEU A 24 -21.28 20.30 5.85
CA LEU A 24 -20.52 19.95 7.06
C LEU A 24 -21.32 19.01 7.97
N ALA A 25 -22.63 19.25 8.17
CA ALA A 25 -23.47 18.36 8.98
C ALA A 25 -23.54 16.94 8.40
N ARG A 26 -23.65 16.80 7.08
CA ARG A 26 -23.64 15.50 6.41
C ARG A 26 -22.31 14.75 6.59
N GLU A 27 -21.19 15.44 6.45
CA GLU A 27 -19.88 14.86 6.63
C GLU A 27 -19.66 14.41 8.10
N ILE A 28 -20.11 15.22 9.08
CA ILE A 28 -20.08 14.81 10.49
C ILE A 28 -20.97 13.58 10.73
N CYS A 29 -22.15 13.53 10.11
CA CYS A 29 -23.03 12.35 10.21
C CYS A 29 -22.44 11.11 9.50
N ARG A 30 -21.64 11.28 8.45
CA ARG A 30 -20.88 10.18 7.82
C ARG A 30 -19.92 9.52 8.83
N VAL A 31 -19.30 10.33 9.69
CA VAL A 31 -18.32 9.85 10.68
C VAL A 31 -19.00 9.30 11.95
N LEU A 32 -20.01 9.97 12.48
CA LEU A 32 -20.65 9.63 13.77
C LEU A 32 -21.92 8.79 13.66
N GLY A 33 -22.43 8.58 12.44
CA GLY A 33 -23.69 7.90 12.16
C GLY A 33 -24.83 8.87 11.84
N THR A 34 -25.84 8.36 11.13
CA THR A 34 -27.00 9.13 10.67
C THR A 34 -27.74 9.79 11.82
N GLY A 35 -28.03 11.09 11.71
CA GLY A 35 -28.75 11.84 12.73
C GLY A 35 -27.89 12.37 13.90
N ALA A 36 -26.57 12.16 13.87
CA ALA A 36 -25.66 12.66 14.89
C ALA A 36 -25.69 14.19 15.03
N VAL A 37 -25.90 14.91 13.91
CA VAL A 37 -26.00 16.36 13.84
C VAL A 37 -27.19 16.76 12.96
N HIS A 38 -27.98 17.72 13.43
CA HIS A 38 -29.06 18.28 12.62
C HIS A 38 -28.49 19.15 11.49
N PRO A 39 -29.02 19.13 10.26
CA PRO A 39 -28.48 19.87 9.11
C PRO A 39 -28.27 21.37 9.35
N THR A 40 -29.10 21.98 10.19
CA THR A 40 -29.01 23.42 10.52
C THR A 40 -28.08 23.76 11.69
N ALA A 41 -27.51 22.76 12.36
CA ALA A 41 -26.67 22.98 13.55
C ALA A 41 -25.39 23.80 13.22
N PRO A 42 -24.67 23.54 12.11
CA PRO A 42 -23.47 24.33 11.77
C PRO A 42 -23.75 25.82 11.55
N TYR A 43 -24.93 26.22 11.11
CA TYR A 43 -25.30 27.63 11.01
C TYR A 43 -25.39 28.33 12.36
N LYS A 44 -25.73 27.59 13.43
CA LYS A 44 -25.68 28.12 14.80
C LYS A 44 -24.24 28.24 15.29
N TRP A 45 -23.37 27.29 14.86
CA TRP A 45 -21.93 27.34 15.22
C TRP A 45 -21.23 28.53 14.58
N LEU A 46 -21.56 28.86 13.32
CA LEU A 46 -21.09 30.07 12.66
C LEU A 46 -21.49 31.35 13.40
N LYS A 47 -22.62 31.36 14.11
CA LYS A 47 -23.09 32.48 14.93
C LYS A 47 -22.50 32.53 16.33
N GLY A 48 -21.51 31.64 16.64
CA GLY A 48 -20.81 31.60 17.93
C GLY A 48 -21.25 30.51 18.89
N THR A 49 -22.34 29.79 18.59
CA THR A 49 -22.76 28.65 19.42
C THR A 49 -21.75 27.50 19.31
N ARG A 50 -21.50 26.76 20.40
CA ARG A 50 -20.62 25.57 20.39
C ARG A 50 -21.43 24.27 20.34
N PRO A 51 -20.93 23.23 19.65
CA PRO A 51 -21.49 21.88 19.82
C PRO A 51 -21.36 21.43 21.28
N ARG A 52 -22.44 20.91 21.86
CA ARG A 52 -22.42 20.49 23.28
C ARG A 52 -21.63 19.19 23.50
N ARG A 53 -21.73 18.25 22.54
CA ARG A 53 -21.02 16.97 22.61
C ARG A 53 -19.62 17.10 22.06
N ASP A 54 -18.64 16.56 22.82
CA ASP A 54 -17.22 16.61 22.45
C ASP A 54 -16.96 15.84 21.15
N GLU A 55 -17.60 14.68 20.97
CA GLU A 55 -17.54 13.87 19.75
C GLU A 55 -17.91 14.66 18.48
N VAL A 56 -18.89 15.57 18.60
CA VAL A 56 -19.30 16.41 17.45
C VAL A 56 -18.25 17.47 17.13
N ARG A 57 -17.60 18.06 18.16
CA ARG A 57 -16.48 18.99 17.97
C ARG A 57 -15.30 18.33 17.29
N GLN A 58 -14.97 17.13 17.75
CA GLN A 58 -13.87 16.33 17.18
C GLN A 58 -14.18 15.89 15.73
N ALA A 59 -15.40 15.41 15.47
CA ALA A 59 -15.80 15.04 14.12
C ALA A 59 -15.81 16.23 13.16
N ALA A 60 -16.22 17.42 13.61
CA ALA A 60 -16.16 18.63 12.78
C ALA A 60 -14.69 18.99 12.46
N ALA A 61 -13.81 19.02 13.46
CA ALA A 61 -12.38 19.25 13.25
C ALA A 61 -11.76 18.20 12.32
N PHE A 62 -12.16 16.95 12.47
CA PHE A 62 -11.72 15.85 11.61
C PHE A 62 -12.11 16.02 10.15
N VAL A 63 -13.39 16.21 9.84
CA VAL A 63 -13.85 16.30 8.44
C VAL A 63 -13.33 17.55 7.75
N LEU A 64 -13.17 18.65 8.49
CA LEU A 64 -12.55 19.87 7.97
C LEU A 64 -11.05 19.69 7.73
N SER A 65 -10.35 18.92 8.58
CA SER A 65 -8.95 18.57 8.38
C SER A 65 -8.75 17.69 7.15
N GLU A 66 -9.62 16.67 6.95
CA GLU A 66 -9.60 15.85 5.75
C GLU A 66 -9.79 16.68 4.48
N ALA A 67 -10.78 17.57 4.48
CA ALA A 67 -11.14 18.34 3.29
C ALA A 67 -10.11 19.43 2.98
N SER A 68 -9.49 20.04 4.00
CA SER A 68 -8.51 21.13 3.80
C SER A 68 -7.08 20.65 3.59
N GLY A 69 -6.80 19.36 3.84
CA GLY A 69 -5.44 18.79 3.77
C GLY A 69 -4.50 19.25 4.89
N ARG A 70 -4.99 19.99 5.90
CA ARG A 70 -4.23 20.42 7.08
C ARG A 70 -4.92 19.99 8.38
N ILE A 71 -4.14 19.81 9.45
CA ILE A 71 -4.71 19.51 10.77
C ILE A 71 -5.40 20.77 11.31
N ILE A 72 -6.67 20.64 11.65
CA ILE A 72 -7.48 21.65 12.30
C ILE A 72 -7.79 21.15 13.71
N ALA A 73 -7.28 21.87 14.71
CA ALA A 73 -7.54 21.52 16.11
C ALA A 73 -8.94 21.97 16.54
N VAL A 74 -9.56 21.23 17.47
CA VAL A 74 -10.84 21.65 18.09
C VAL A 74 -10.71 23.02 18.74
N SER A 75 -9.55 23.32 19.36
CA SER A 75 -9.24 24.64 19.95
C SER A 75 -9.14 25.78 18.93
N GLU A 76 -8.82 25.46 17.67
CA GLU A 76 -8.80 26.45 16.57
C GLU A 76 -10.24 26.83 16.17
N LEU A 77 -11.14 25.86 16.12
CA LEU A 77 -12.55 26.09 15.83
C LEU A 77 -13.33 26.67 17.02
N TRP A 78 -13.00 26.25 18.21
CA TRP A 78 -13.67 26.68 19.45
C TRP A 78 -12.63 26.97 20.55
N PRO A 79 -12.09 28.21 20.61
CA PRO A 79 -11.11 28.60 21.63
C PRO A 79 -11.61 28.33 23.05
N GLY A 80 -10.72 27.83 23.90
CA GLY A 80 -11.02 27.46 25.29
C GLY A 80 -11.69 26.09 25.46
N CYS A 81 -11.91 25.32 24.38
CA CYS A 81 -12.15 23.88 24.49
C CYS A 81 -10.80 23.18 24.63
N VAL A 82 -10.55 22.61 25.83
CA VAL A 82 -9.41 21.68 26.00
C VAL A 82 -9.80 20.42 25.24
N ALA A 83 -9.07 20.11 24.17
CA ALA A 83 -9.22 18.81 23.52
C ALA A 83 -8.68 17.77 24.53
N HIS A 84 -9.54 16.95 25.11
CA HIS A 84 -9.13 15.61 25.46
C HIS A 84 -8.60 14.99 24.17
N GLU A 85 -7.45 14.33 24.20
CA GLU A 85 -6.71 13.79 23.06
C GLU A 85 -7.64 13.41 21.88
N SER A 86 -7.45 14.07 20.76
CA SER A 86 -8.36 13.98 19.62
C SER A 86 -8.46 12.53 19.18
N PHE A 87 -9.58 11.86 19.43
CA PHE A 87 -9.85 10.50 18.97
C PHE A 87 -10.00 10.40 17.44
N LEU A 88 -10.05 11.53 16.74
CA LEU A 88 -10.22 11.60 15.30
C LEU A 88 -9.02 12.32 14.68
N VAL A 89 -8.01 11.54 14.31
CA VAL A 89 -6.89 12.01 13.49
C VAL A 89 -7.21 11.65 12.05
N PRO A 90 -7.09 12.59 11.07
CA PRO A 90 -7.27 12.24 9.65
C PRO A 90 -6.40 11.07 9.25
N ALA A 91 -6.92 10.17 8.39
CA ALA A 91 -6.14 9.03 7.89
C ALA A 91 -4.87 9.48 7.14
N THR A 92 -4.88 10.71 6.60
CA THR A 92 -3.73 11.37 5.95
C THR A 92 -2.76 12.05 6.93
N ALA A 93 -3.06 12.10 8.24
CA ALA A 93 -2.16 12.71 9.20
C ALA A 93 -0.79 12.02 9.20
N GLY A 94 0.27 12.81 9.20
CA GLY A 94 1.64 12.32 9.07
C GLY A 94 2.01 11.80 7.69
N MET A 95 1.23 12.12 6.64
CA MET A 95 1.56 11.79 5.25
C MET A 95 1.91 13.03 4.43
N GLY A 96 1.39 14.20 4.81
CA GLY A 96 1.61 15.49 4.15
C GLY A 96 2.91 16.16 4.58
N GLY A 97 3.41 17.11 3.77
CA GLY A 97 4.60 17.91 4.06
C GLY A 97 5.44 18.19 2.81
N PRO A 98 6.40 19.14 2.88
CA PRO A 98 7.27 19.46 1.74
C PRO A 98 8.07 18.25 1.25
N TRP A 99 8.31 18.18 -0.04
CA TRP A 99 9.12 17.12 -0.70
C TRP A 99 10.61 17.43 -0.62
N THR A 100 11.08 17.78 0.57
CA THR A 100 12.48 18.02 0.92
C THR A 100 12.96 16.99 1.94
N LEU A 101 14.26 16.89 2.16
CA LEU A 101 14.81 15.99 3.19
C LEU A 101 14.21 16.31 4.58
N ALA A 102 14.19 17.59 4.98
CA ALA A 102 13.62 18.00 6.27
C ALA A 102 12.13 17.65 6.38
N GLY A 103 11.34 17.91 5.31
CA GLY A 103 9.93 17.54 5.28
C GLY A 103 9.71 16.03 5.33
N THR A 104 10.57 15.24 4.68
CA THR A 104 10.51 13.78 4.71
C THR A 104 10.83 13.21 6.10
N LEU A 105 11.86 13.78 6.76
CA LEU A 105 12.20 13.40 8.13
C LEU A 105 11.10 13.83 9.13
N GLY A 106 10.48 14.99 8.94
CA GLY A 106 9.33 15.44 9.74
C GLY A 106 8.15 14.49 9.62
N VAL A 107 7.74 14.15 8.39
CA VAL A 107 6.67 13.18 8.14
C VAL A 107 6.97 11.82 8.80
N ALA A 108 8.19 11.33 8.68
CA ALA A 108 8.58 10.07 9.31
C ALA A 108 8.57 10.17 10.84
N HIS A 109 9.07 11.28 11.41
CA HIS A 109 9.04 11.51 12.85
C HIS A 109 7.62 11.45 13.42
N ASP A 110 6.67 12.10 12.74
CA ASP A 110 5.28 12.19 13.19
C ASP A 110 4.64 10.82 13.41
N TRP A 111 4.86 9.87 12.53
CA TRP A 111 4.23 8.57 12.64
C TRP A 111 5.12 7.46 13.24
N LEU A 112 6.46 7.59 13.18
CA LEU A 112 7.39 6.61 13.76
C LEU A 112 7.65 6.85 15.24
N LEU A 113 7.84 8.11 15.65
CA LEU A 113 8.32 8.49 16.97
C LEU A 113 7.29 9.29 17.77
N GLY A 114 6.31 9.91 17.12
CA GLY A 114 5.35 10.83 17.70
C GLY A 114 4.30 10.22 18.62
N GLY A 115 4.39 8.95 18.98
CA GLY A 115 3.47 8.30 19.91
C GLY A 115 2.02 8.20 19.41
N LEU A 116 1.74 8.57 18.17
CA LEU A 116 0.43 8.47 17.52
C LEU A 116 0.07 7.01 17.20
N MET A 117 0.22 6.12 18.19
CA MET A 117 -0.09 4.69 18.10
C MET A 117 -1.59 4.41 18.22
N ASP A 118 -2.45 5.37 17.92
CA ASP A 118 -3.89 5.11 17.81
C ASP A 118 -4.16 4.29 16.53
N ARG A 119 -4.92 3.20 16.66
CA ARG A 119 -5.36 2.36 15.54
C ARG A 119 -5.89 3.15 14.35
N ARG A 120 -6.48 4.31 14.58
CA ARG A 120 -7.08 5.19 13.56
C ARG A 120 -6.06 5.91 12.69
N VAL A 121 -4.88 6.22 13.21
CA VAL A 121 -3.77 6.81 12.45
C VAL A 121 -3.26 5.86 11.36
N PHE A 122 -3.49 4.56 11.52
CA PHE A 122 -3.11 3.54 10.55
C PHE A 122 -4.26 3.12 9.61
N MET A 123 -5.35 3.88 9.56
CA MET A 123 -6.39 3.65 8.54
C MET A 123 -5.80 3.89 7.14
N ALA A 124 -6.17 3.00 6.23
CA ALA A 124 -5.77 3.14 4.84
C ALA A 124 -6.55 4.25 4.15
N VAL A 125 -5.85 4.99 3.31
CA VAL A 125 -6.39 6.08 2.47
C VAL A 125 -6.65 5.56 1.07
N SER A 126 -7.59 6.15 0.36
CA SER A 126 -7.92 5.84 -1.04
C SER A 126 -8.35 7.09 -1.80
N GLY A 127 -8.49 6.98 -3.11
CA GLY A 127 -8.87 8.08 -3.99
C GLY A 127 -7.81 9.17 -4.07
N SER A 128 -8.22 10.40 -4.36
CA SER A 128 -7.32 11.54 -4.54
C SER A 128 -6.40 11.77 -3.33
N ALA A 129 -6.87 11.53 -2.13
CA ALA A 129 -6.06 11.66 -0.91
C ALA A 129 -4.78 10.80 -0.91
N LEU A 130 -4.77 9.67 -1.60
CA LEU A 130 -3.60 8.82 -1.80
C LEU A 130 -2.87 9.15 -3.10
N THR A 131 -3.61 9.28 -4.19
CA THR A 131 -3.02 9.41 -5.54
C THR A 131 -2.37 10.77 -5.74
N ASP A 132 -2.90 11.85 -5.16
CA ASP A 132 -2.28 13.18 -5.23
C ASP A 132 -0.91 13.21 -4.56
N LEU A 133 -0.75 12.54 -3.41
CA LEU A 133 0.56 12.39 -2.76
C LEU A 133 1.56 11.63 -3.64
N ALA A 134 1.10 10.64 -4.39
CA ALA A 134 1.94 9.90 -5.33
C ALA A 134 2.35 10.77 -6.55
N TRP A 135 1.40 11.52 -7.11
CA TRP A 135 1.66 12.42 -8.23
C TRP A 135 2.60 13.58 -7.88
N MET A 136 2.63 14.04 -6.63
CA MET A 136 3.62 15.00 -6.16
C MET A 136 5.06 14.50 -6.37
N ALA A 137 5.34 13.20 -6.22
CA ALA A 137 6.67 12.65 -6.49
C ALA A 137 7.08 12.73 -7.97
N VAL A 138 6.11 12.66 -8.88
CA VAL A 138 6.33 12.75 -10.32
C VAL A 138 6.57 14.20 -10.75
N ASN A 139 5.78 15.12 -10.19
CA ASN A 139 5.71 16.52 -10.63
C ASN A 139 6.66 17.47 -9.90
N THR A 140 7.29 17.04 -8.80
CA THR A 140 8.25 17.85 -8.03
C THR A 140 9.67 17.47 -8.39
N GLU A 141 10.53 18.45 -8.66
CA GLU A 141 11.95 18.17 -8.83
C GLU A 141 12.64 17.96 -7.48
N PRO A 142 13.56 16.97 -7.36
CA PRO A 142 14.33 16.78 -6.14
C PRO A 142 15.16 18.02 -5.81
N ALA A 143 15.14 18.45 -4.56
CA ALA A 143 16.04 19.49 -4.10
C ALA A 143 17.49 19.02 -4.22
N ARG A 144 18.40 19.90 -4.62
CA ARG A 144 19.83 19.58 -4.61
C ARG A 144 20.26 19.33 -3.19
N LEU A 145 20.84 18.16 -2.91
CA LEU A 145 21.46 17.88 -1.61
C LEU A 145 22.68 18.76 -1.47
N ALA A 146 22.58 19.83 -0.68
CA ALA A 146 23.72 20.67 -0.33
C ALA A 146 24.65 19.86 0.57
N ALA A 147 25.95 20.02 0.40
CA ALA A 147 26.91 19.51 1.37
C ALA A 147 26.67 20.25 2.70
N ALA A 148 26.30 19.52 3.74
CA ALA A 148 26.18 20.09 5.08
C ALA A 148 27.58 20.37 5.62
N LEU A 149 27.80 21.56 6.14
CA LEU A 149 29.06 22.00 6.70
C LEU A 149 29.01 21.84 8.24
N GLY A 150 29.67 20.80 8.74
CA GLY A 150 29.93 20.63 10.17
C GLY A 150 29.04 19.60 10.86
N GLY A 151 29.59 18.52 11.39
CA GLY A 151 28.92 17.50 12.21
C GLY A 151 29.65 16.16 12.21
N GLY A 152 29.32 15.26 13.13
CA GLY A 152 29.94 13.94 13.23
C GLY A 152 29.73 13.12 11.95
N GLN A 153 30.84 12.60 11.37
CA GLN A 153 30.77 11.77 10.18
C GLN A 153 30.24 10.38 10.54
N VAL A 154 29.21 9.90 9.81
CA VAL A 154 28.86 8.49 9.86
C VAL A 154 29.92 7.66 9.16
N ASP A 155 30.39 6.61 9.84
CA ASP A 155 31.37 5.69 9.28
C ASP A 155 30.79 5.03 7.99
N PRO A 156 31.48 5.14 6.85
CA PRO A 156 31.07 4.47 5.61
C PRO A 156 30.87 2.96 5.77
N THR A 157 31.55 2.31 6.72
CA THR A 157 31.40 0.89 7.05
C THR A 157 30.01 0.59 7.58
N LEU A 158 29.44 1.45 8.42
CA LEU A 158 28.07 1.30 8.93
C LEU A 158 27.04 1.38 7.79
N ILE A 159 27.25 2.31 6.85
CA ILE A 159 26.37 2.42 5.68
C ILE A 159 26.45 1.17 4.82
N ALA A 160 27.65 0.64 4.57
CA ALA A 160 27.83 -0.60 3.83
C ALA A 160 27.13 -1.79 4.53
N GLN A 161 27.18 -1.89 5.86
CA GLN A 161 26.46 -2.91 6.63
C GLN A 161 24.94 -2.81 6.45
N VAL A 162 24.38 -1.59 6.46
CA VAL A 162 22.96 -1.37 6.20
C VAL A 162 22.62 -1.82 4.77
N GLU A 163 23.38 -1.38 3.77
CA GLU A 163 23.17 -1.74 2.35
C GLU A 163 23.26 -3.26 2.12
N ASP A 164 24.16 -3.96 2.78
CA ASP A 164 24.37 -5.41 2.68
C ASP A 164 23.29 -6.22 3.43
N SER A 165 22.61 -5.61 4.41
CA SER A 165 21.51 -6.26 5.14
C SER A 165 20.23 -6.36 4.29
N ILE A 166 19.95 -5.38 3.42
CA ILE A 166 18.70 -5.25 2.67
C ILE A 166 18.42 -6.48 1.78
N PRO A 167 19.37 -6.99 0.97
CA PRO A 167 19.12 -8.20 0.18
C PRO A 167 18.76 -9.42 1.02
N ARG A 168 19.37 -9.57 2.20
CA ARG A 168 19.07 -10.68 3.13
C ARG A 168 17.66 -10.58 3.71
N LEU A 169 17.22 -9.36 4.03
CA LEU A 169 15.87 -9.08 4.51
C LEU A 169 14.82 -9.38 3.44
N ARG A 170 15.10 -9.04 2.16
CA ARG A 170 14.23 -9.41 1.04
C ARG A 170 14.12 -10.92 0.86
N GLN A 171 15.23 -11.65 0.95
CA GLN A 171 15.23 -13.12 0.89
C GLN A 171 14.47 -13.75 2.06
N LEU A 172 14.52 -13.14 3.25
CA LEU A 172 13.74 -13.59 4.40
C LEU A 172 12.24 -13.45 4.13
N ASP A 173 11.81 -12.30 3.59
CA ASP A 173 10.43 -12.04 3.20
C ASP A 173 9.96 -13.02 2.10
N ASP A 174 10.79 -13.29 1.09
CA ASP A 174 10.47 -14.26 0.02
C ASP A 174 10.23 -15.69 0.54
N ARG A 175 10.94 -16.06 1.60
CA ARG A 175 10.84 -17.42 2.21
C ARG A 175 9.70 -17.51 3.21
N GLN A 176 9.63 -16.61 4.15
CA GLN A 176 8.74 -16.74 5.32
C GLN A 176 7.49 -15.85 5.23
N GLY A 177 7.48 -14.86 4.33
CA GLY A 177 6.44 -13.82 4.29
C GLY A 177 6.74 -12.66 5.24
N GLY A 178 5.84 -11.66 5.23
CA GLY A 178 5.97 -10.40 5.97
C GLY A 178 5.58 -10.48 7.45
N GLY A 179 5.54 -11.66 8.06
CA GLY A 179 5.04 -11.88 9.43
C GLY A 179 5.66 -10.99 10.50
N GLY A 180 5.00 -10.97 11.67
CA GLY A 180 5.20 -9.96 12.71
C GLY A 180 6.66 -9.74 13.17
N VAL A 181 7.46 -10.80 13.32
CA VAL A 181 8.86 -10.72 13.76
C VAL A 181 9.75 -10.12 12.67
N ALA A 182 9.57 -10.56 11.42
CA ALA A 182 10.36 -10.06 10.30
C ALA A 182 10.09 -8.57 10.04
N LEU A 183 8.82 -8.15 10.05
CA LEU A 183 8.47 -6.73 9.93
C LEU A 183 9.05 -5.90 11.08
N THR A 184 9.04 -6.41 12.32
CA THR A 184 9.61 -5.69 13.47
C THR A 184 11.11 -5.45 13.26
N TYR A 185 11.84 -6.43 12.74
CA TYR A 185 13.27 -6.30 12.49
C TYR A 185 13.57 -5.31 11.35
N VAL A 186 12.81 -5.36 10.24
CA VAL A 186 12.93 -4.39 9.14
C VAL A 186 12.60 -2.98 9.63
N ASN A 187 11.56 -2.83 10.46
CA ASN A 187 11.20 -1.55 11.05
C ASN A 187 12.32 -0.98 11.94
N ALA A 188 13.00 -1.81 12.74
CA ALA A 188 14.12 -1.35 13.56
C ALA A 188 15.25 -0.79 12.69
N GLN A 189 15.58 -1.43 11.58
CA GLN A 189 16.59 -0.92 10.64
C GLN A 189 16.12 0.36 9.92
N PHE A 190 14.85 0.41 9.52
CA PHE A 190 14.26 1.60 8.93
C PHE A 190 14.33 2.81 9.87
N GLN A 191 14.02 2.63 11.16
CA GLN A 191 14.15 3.66 12.19
C GLN A 191 15.61 4.07 12.41
N ALA A 192 16.55 3.11 12.46
CA ALA A 192 17.97 3.41 12.64
C ALA A 192 18.52 4.30 11.51
N VAL A 193 18.15 4.02 10.25
CA VAL A 193 18.55 4.85 9.11
C VAL A 193 17.91 6.24 9.19
N ALA A 194 16.64 6.35 9.62
CA ALA A 194 16.00 7.65 9.85
C ALA A 194 16.74 8.48 10.91
N GLN A 195 17.17 7.85 12.01
CA GLN A 195 17.97 8.50 13.05
C GLN A 195 19.33 8.95 12.52
N LEU A 196 20.03 8.12 11.73
CA LEU A 196 21.28 8.52 11.09
C LEU A 196 21.10 9.74 10.19
N LEU A 197 20.05 9.78 9.38
CA LEU A 197 19.72 10.94 8.54
C LEU A 197 19.38 12.21 9.32
N HIS A 198 18.87 12.06 10.55
CA HIS A 198 18.46 13.19 11.41
C HIS A 198 19.62 13.71 12.27
N SER A 199 20.50 12.84 12.77
CA SER A 199 21.46 13.15 13.85
C SER A 199 22.83 13.61 13.37
N ALA A 200 23.15 13.47 12.08
CA ALA A 200 24.48 13.77 11.57
C ALA A 200 24.44 14.61 10.30
N GLU A 201 25.39 15.53 10.19
CA GLU A 201 25.67 16.24 8.95
C GLU A 201 26.51 15.36 8.03
N HIS A 202 25.98 15.06 6.83
CA HIS A 202 26.60 14.15 5.90
C HIS A 202 27.02 14.85 4.62
N SER A 203 28.06 14.33 3.96
CA SER A 203 28.32 14.70 2.56
C SER A 203 27.11 14.32 1.69
N GLY A 204 26.87 15.06 0.61
CA GLY A 204 25.74 14.78 -0.29
C GLY A 204 25.73 13.33 -0.82
N GLN A 205 26.91 12.69 -0.97
CA GLN A 205 27.03 11.31 -1.37
C GLN A 205 26.56 10.33 -0.28
N ILE A 206 26.96 10.56 0.96
CA ILE A 206 26.53 9.76 2.12
C ILE A 206 25.02 9.90 2.33
N THR A 207 24.52 11.12 2.33
CA THR A 207 23.09 11.40 2.43
C THR A 207 22.30 10.65 1.35
N ARG A 208 22.78 10.68 0.11
CA ARG A 208 22.14 9.97 -1.01
C ARG A 208 22.11 8.46 -0.77
N ARG A 209 23.20 7.84 -0.31
CA ARG A 209 23.26 6.39 0.01
C ARG A 209 22.28 6.02 1.12
N LEU A 210 22.24 6.81 2.20
CA LEU A 210 21.29 6.60 3.30
C LEU A 210 19.86 6.74 2.84
N LEU A 211 19.53 7.73 2.00
CA LEU A 211 18.19 7.91 1.44
C LEU A 211 17.78 6.73 0.56
N ILE A 212 18.68 6.18 -0.25
CA ILE A 212 18.40 4.98 -1.06
C ILE A 212 18.14 3.78 -0.14
N ALA A 213 19.00 3.54 0.85
CA ALA A 213 18.80 2.46 1.82
C ALA A 213 17.49 2.61 2.59
N TRP A 214 17.16 3.84 3.00
CA TRP A 214 15.90 4.13 3.69
C TRP A 214 14.68 3.88 2.79
N ALA A 215 14.74 4.28 1.53
CA ALA A 215 13.70 4.01 0.55
C ALA A 215 13.52 2.50 0.29
N GLU A 216 14.60 1.74 0.18
CA GLU A 216 14.53 0.28 0.01
C GLU A 216 13.95 -0.41 1.25
N LEU A 217 14.38 -0.04 2.45
CA LEU A 217 13.83 -0.57 3.71
C LEU A 217 12.35 -0.19 3.88
N GLY A 218 11.98 1.05 3.56
CA GLY A 218 10.60 1.51 3.63
C GLY A 218 9.69 0.79 2.62
N GLN A 219 10.16 0.56 1.40
CA GLN A 219 9.42 -0.23 0.40
C GLN A 219 9.24 -1.69 0.85
N LEU A 220 10.28 -2.31 1.43
CA LEU A 220 10.19 -3.66 1.97
C LEU A 220 9.24 -3.73 3.17
N ALA A 221 9.37 -2.82 4.14
CA ALA A 221 8.47 -2.73 5.28
C ALA A 221 7.01 -2.49 4.85
N GLY A 222 6.80 -1.63 3.84
CA GLY A 222 5.49 -1.38 3.25
C GLY A 222 4.89 -2.63 2.60
N TRP A 223 5.70 -3.41 1.90
CA TRP A 223 5.29 -4.69 1.32
C TRP A 223 4.90 -5.70 2.40
N MET A 224 5.74 -5.88 3.43
CA MET A 224 5.47 -6.78 4.57
C MET A 224 4.24 -6.33 5.37
N ALA A 225 4.06 -5.02 5.58
CA ALA A 225 2.88 -4.50 6.24
C ALA A 225 1.59 -4.76 5.43
N ALA A 226 1.66 -4.69 4.09
CA ALA A 226 0.55 -5.06 3.21
C ALA A 226 0.27 -6.57 3.27
N ASP A 227 1.30 -7.41 3.34
CA ASP A 227 1.16 -8.86 3.48
C ASP A 227 0.51 -9.26 4.82
N THR A 228 0.73 -8.44 5.87
CA THR A 228 0.07 -8.60 7.19
C THR A 228 -1.25 -7.85 7.32
N GLU A 229 -1.82 -7.36 6.22
CA GLU A 229 -3.09 -6.60 6.15
C GLU A 229 -3.10 -5.28 6.97
N ARG A 230 -1.92 -4.78 7.34
CA ARG A 230 -1.76 -3.47 8.00
C ARG A 230 -1.71 -2.34 6.97
N HIS A 231 -2.81 -2.15 6.27
CA HIS A 231 -2.87 -1.33 5.05
C HIS A 231 -2.46 0.13 5.26
N GLY A 232 -2.92 0.79 6.32
CA GLY A 232 -2.51 2.18 6.61
C GLY A 232 -1.02 2.30 6.95
N LEU A 233 -0.46 1.32 7.66
CA LEU A 233 0.96 1.25 7.94
C LEU A 233 1.78 1.03 6.65
N ALA A 234 1.31 0.14 5.76
CA ALA A 234 1.92 -0.10 4.47
C ALA A 234 2.02 1.18 3.63
N GLN A 235 0.95 2.00 3.62
CA GLN A 235 0.93 3.27 2.91
C GLN A 235 1.94 4.28 3.48
N ARG A 236 2.08 4.37 4.81
CA ARG A 236 3.06 5.27 5.46
C ARG A 236 4.49 4.90 5.13
N TYR A 237 4.83 3.62 5.23
CA TYR A 237 6.15 3.14 4.81
C TYR A 237 6.43 3.47 3.34
N ASN A 238 5.50 3.14 2.44
CA ASN A 238 5.67 3.40 1.02
C ASN A 238 5.76 4.90 0.69
N LEU A 239 4.93 5.76 1.29
CA LEU A 239 5.01 7.21 1.08
C LEU A 239 6.32 7.78 1.60
N THR A 240 6.82 7.33 2.75
CA THR A 240 8.14 7.74 3.24
C THR A 240 9.25 7.23 2.32
N ALA A 241 9.16 5.99 1.85
CA ALA A 241 10.10 5.42 0.87
C ALA A 241 10.11 6.20 -0.44
N LEU A 242 8.93 6.59 -0.94
CA LEU A 242 8.78 7.40 -2.16
C LEU A 242 9.45 8.77 -2.01
N ARG A 243 9.24 9.44 -0.86
CA ARG A 243 9.90 10.71 -0.54
C ARG A 243 11.41 10.56 -0.43
N ALA A 244 11.90 9.47 0.19
CA ALA A 244 13.32 9.20 0.31
C ALA A 244 13.96 8.94 -1.07
N ALA A 245 13.34 8.12 -1.92
CA ALA A 245 13.77 7.89 -3.29
C ALA A 245 13.78 9.19 -4.13
N HIS A 246 12.74 10.02 -3.98
CA HIS A 246 12.65 11.33 -4.62
C HIS A 246 13.81 12.24 -4.21
N ASN A 247 14.07 12.40 -2.91
CA ASN A 247 15.18 13.23 -2.40
C ASN A 247 16.56 12.67 -2.78
N ALA A 248 16.69 11.35 -2.97
CA ALA A 248 17.89 10.71 -3.50
C ALA A 248 18.07 10.91 -5.01
N GLY A 249 17.05 11.39 -5.72
CA GLY A 249 17.03 11.46 -7.18
C GLY A 249 16.98 10.10 -7.88
N ASP A 250 16.54 9.04 -7.17
CA ASP A 250 16.42 7.68 -7.71
C ASP A 250 15.01 7.42 -8.25
N LYS A 251 14.79 7.80 -9.51
CA LYS A 251 13.50 7.64 -10.19
C LYS A 251 13.10 6.17 -10.36
N ALA A 252 14.07 5.26 -10.56
CA ALA A 252 13.79 3.85 -10.73
C ALA A 252 13.25 3.22 -9.44
N LEU A 253 13.84 3.56 -8.29
CA LEU A 253 13.37 3.12 -6.98
C LEU A 253 12.03 3.78 -6.63
N GLY A 254 11.85 5.08 -6.89
CA GLY A 254 10.57 5.77 -6.71
C GLY A 254 9.44 5.13 -7.52
N ALA A 255 9.69 4.76 -8.78
CA ALA A 255 8.76 4.06 -9.63
C ALA A 255 8.42 2.65 -9.11
N ASN A 256 9.40 1.92 -8.55
CA ASN A 256 9.14 0.65 -7.88
C ASN A 256 8.21 0.82 -6.67
N VAL A 257 8.44 1.85 -5.85
CA VAL A 257 7.56 2.14 -4.69
C VAL A 257 6.14 2.44 -5.15
N LEU A 258 5.96 3.32 -6.15
CA LEU A 258 4.64 3.62 -6.72
C LEU A 258 3.96 2.37 -7.27
N SER A 259 4.69 1.50 -7.96
CA SER A 259 4.14 0.26 -8.48
C SER A 259 3.76 -0.74 -7.37
N ALA A 260 4.48 -0.74 -6.24
CA ALA A 260 4.09 -1.52 -5.06
C ALA A 260 2.81 -0.99 -4.43
N MET A 261 2.63 0.33 -4.37
CA MET A 261 1.38 0.96 -3.94
C MET A 261 0.22 0.65 -4.87
N ALA A 262 0.47 0.66 -6.20
CA ALA A 262 -0.53 0.27 -7.21
C ALA A 262 -0.98 -1.19 -7.02
N TRP A 263 -0.03 -2.09 -6.85
CA TRP A 263 -0.32 -3.50 -6.58
C TRP A 263 -1.09 -3.69 -5.25
N HIS A 264 -0.72 -2.94 -4.21
CA HIS A 264 -1.43 -2.95 -2.93
C HIS A 264 -2.87 -2.44 -3.06
N ALA A 265 -3.11 -1.35 -3.79
CA ALA A 265 -4.46 -0.87 -4.10
C ALA A 265 -5.26 -1.92 -4.89
N ALA A 266 -4.63 -2.57 -5.89
CA ALA A 266 -5.26 -3.65 -6.66
C ALA A 266 -5.63 -4.86 -5.78
N SER A 267 -4.76 -5.27 -4.86
CA SER A 267 -5.05 -6.38 -3.94
C SER A 267 -6.25 -6.09 -3.01
N ARG A 268 -6.60 -4.83 -2.84
CA ARG A 268 -7.79 -4.34 -2.12
C ARG A 268 -8.96 -4.03 -3.04
N GLU A 269 -8.90 -4.44 -4.31
CA GLU A 269 -9.95 -4.25 -5.32
C GLU A 269 -10.24 -2.75 -5.64
N GLN A 270 -9.27 -1.87 -5.38
CA GLN A 270 -9.34 -0.44 -5.65
C GLN A 270 -8.79 -0.14 -7.06
N ALA A 271 -9.55 -0.49 -8.09
CA ALA A 271 -9.10 -0.43 -9.50
C ALA A 271 -8.65 0.98 -9.92
N ALA A 272 -9.40 2.02 -9.56
CA ALA A 272 -9.09 3.40 -9.93
C ALA A 272 -7.76 3.88 -9.34
N ASP A 273 -7.53 3.62 -8.04
CA ASP A 273 -6.29 3.95 -7.35
C ASP A 273 -5.11 3.15 -7.94
N ALA A 274 -5.29 1.85 -8.19
CA ALA A 274 -4.27 1.00 -8.80
C ALA A 274 -3.85 1.49 -10.18
N ILE A 275 -4.79 1.92 -11.01
CA ILE A 275 -4.51 2.48 -12.34
C ILE A 275 -3.79 3.83 -12.21
N SER A 276 -4.27 4.74 -11.38
CA SER A 276 -3.65 6.07 -11.20
C SER A 276 -2.21 5.97 -10.70
N LEU A 277 -1.97 5.16 -9.65
CA LEU A 277 -0.64 4.90 -9.10
C LEU A 277 0.27 4.19 -10.12
N GLY A 278 -0.28 3.25 -10.88
CA GLY A 278 0.45 2.52 -11.93
C GLY A 278 0.88 3.45 -13.08
N ILE A 279 0.01 4.37 -13.52
CA ILE A 279 0.34 5.38 -14.53
C ILE A 279 1.43 6.32 -14.01
N ALA A 280 1.33 6.80 -12.76
CA ALA A 280 2.37 7.61 -12.14
C ALA A 280 3.72 6.87 -12.08
N ALA A 281 3.70 5.57 -11.81
CA ALA A 281 4.90 4.73 -11.82
C ALA A 281 5.50 4.61 -13.22
N VAL A 282 4.69 4.45 -14.27
CA VAL A 282 5.15 4.41 -15.67
C VAL A 282 5.80 5.72 -16.07
N GLU A 283 5.19 6.85 -15.71
CA GLU A 283 5.73 8.19 -16.01
C GLU A 283 7.10 8.37 -15.36
N LEU A 284 7.23 8.01 -14.09
CA LEU A 284 8.51 8.13 -13.37
C LEU A 284 9.59 7.19 -13.92
N ALA A 285 9.18 6.02 -14.45
CA ALA A 285 10.09 4.97 -14.93
C ALA A 285 10.54 5.12 -16.38
N HIS A 286 10.10 6.10 -17.16
CA HIS A 286 10.27 6.13 -18.62
C HIS A 286 11.74 6.00 -19.09
N ARG A 287 12.72 6.41 -18.27
CA ARG A 287 14.17 6.27 -18.52
C ARG A 287 14.86 5.22 -17.65
N SER A 288 14.09 4.42 -16.92
CA SER A 288 14.63 3.36 -16.06
C SER A 288 15.04 2.13 -16.87
N PRO A 289 15.86 1.23 -16.31
CA PRO A 289 16.21 -0.04 -16.94
C PRO A 289 14.97 -0.84 -17.40
N ALA A 290 15.10 -1.62 -18.46
CA ALA A 290 13.99 -2.40 -19.03
C ALA A 290 13.32 -3.33 -18.01
N THR A 291 14.08 -3.94 -17.12
CA THR A 291 13.57 -4.76 -16.01
C THR A 291 12.62 -3.99 -15.09
N VAL A 292 12.93 -2.73 -14.80
CA VAL A 292 12.06 -1.85 -13.97
C VAL A 292 10.79 -1.51 -14.73
N GLN A 293 10.89 -1.14 -16.00
CA GLN A 293 9.72 -0.84 -16.83
C GLN A 293 8.83 -2.08 -17.02
N ALA A 294 9.41 -3.28 -17.14
CA ALA A 294 8.68 -4.54 -17.21
C ALA A 294 7.83 -4.79 -15.95
N LEU A 295 8.46 -4.65 -14.79
CA LEU A 295 7.77 -4.80 -13.50
C LEU A 295 6.58 -3.84 -13.37
N ILE A 296 6.80 -2.58 -13.72
CA ILE A 296 5.76 -1.55 -13.58
C ILE A 296 4.62 -1.78 -14.55
N SER A 297 4.92 -2.13 -15.81
CA SER A 297 3.89 -2.50 -16.80
C SER A 297 3.06 -3.70 -16.34
N SER A 298 3.71 -4.72 -15.78
CA SER A 298 3.03 -5.88 -15.21
C SER A 298 2.09 -5.49 -14.06
N ARG A 299 2.53 -4.65 -13.12
CA ARG A 299 1.69 -4.25 -11.98
C ARG A 299 0.53 -3.32 -12.37
N LEU A 300 0.73 -2.43 -13.36
CA LEU A 300 -0.35 -1.61 -13.91
C LEU A 300 -1.44 -2.48 -14.56
N ALA A 301 -1.05 -3.58 -15.21
CA ALA A 301 -1.99 -4.53 -15.81
C ALA A 301 -2.99 -5.09 -14.78
N TYR A 302 -2.62 -5.19 -13.49
CA TYR A 302 -3.53 -5.66 -12.46
C TYR A 302 -4.69 -4.66 -12.22
N GLY A 303 -4.40 -3.36 -12.20
CA GLY A 303 -5.46 -2.34 -12.13
C GLY A 303 -6.44 -2.43 -13.30
N TYR A 304 -5.93 -2.61 -14.52
CA TYR A 304 -6.77 -2.82 -15.71
C TYR A 304 -7.60 -4.09 -15.65
N ALA A 305 -7.02 -5.18 -15.10
CA ALA A 305 -7.75 -6.44 -14.94
C ALA A 305 -8.95 -6.31 -13.99
N LEU A 306 -8.79 -5.57 -12.90
CA LEU A 306 -9.88 -5.29 -11.97
C LEU A 306 -10.96 -4.37 -12.56
N ALA A 307 -10.58 -3.49 -13.50
CA ALA A 307 -11.52 -2.67 -14.25
C ALA A 307 -12.21 -3.43 -15.41
N GLY A 308 -11.87 -4.71 -15.64
CA GLY A 308 -12.39 -5.52 -16.74
C GLY A 308 -11.84 -5.15 -18.11
N ASP A 309 -10.77 -4.35 -18.19
CA ASP A 309 -10.16 -3.88 -19.44
C ASP A 309 -9.13 -4.89 -19.97
N ALA A 310 -9.65 -5.92 -20.67
CA ALA A 310 -8.83 -7.00 -21.22
C ALA A 310 -7.83 -6.51 -22.27
N GLU A 311 -8.17 -5.48 -23.06
CA GLU A 311 -7.29 -4.93 -24.09
C GLU A 311 -6.05 -4.29 -23.46
N ARG A 312 -6.24 -3.42 -22.47
CA ARG A 312 -5.11 -2.78 -21.76
C ARG A 312 -4.29 -3.79 -20.96
N VAL A 313 -4.90 -4.80 -20.37
CA VAL A 313 -4.16 -5.92 -19.73
C VAL A 313 -3.25 -6.59 -20.73
N HIS A 314 -3.77 -6.93 -21.93
CA HIS A 314 -3.00 -7.61 -22.96
C HIS A 314 -1.83 -6.75 -23.47
N ALA A 315 -2.08 -5.46 -23.72
CA ALA A 315 -1.05 -4.52 -24.15
C ALA A 315 0.04 -4.34 -23.08
N ALA A 316 -0.34 -4.16 -21.81
CA ALA A 316 0.61 -3.98 -20.71
C ALA A 316 1.44 -5.26 -20.46
N TYR A 317 0.82 -6.44 -20.54
CA TYR A 317 1.54 -7.70 -20.43
C TYR A 317 2.50 -7.93 -21.59
N GLY A 318 2.07 -7.71 -22.84
CA GLY A 318 2.93 -7.80 -24.01
C GLY A 318 4.16 -6.92 -23.89
N ARG A 319 3.98 -5.67 -23.46
CA ARG A 319 5.07 -4.75 -23.16
C ARG A 319 6.00 -5.26 -22.05
N ALA A 320 5.44 -5.78 -20.96
CA ALA A 320 6.22 -6.32 -19.86
C ALA A 320 7.09 -7.52 -20.30
N ARG A 321 6.51 -8.43 -21.10
CA ARG A 321 7.22 -9.59 -21.67
C ARG A 321 8.36 -9.17 -22.61
N GLU A 322 8.10 -8.25 -23.53
CA GLU A 322 9.12 -7.72 -24.42
C GLU A 322 10.30 -7.09 -23.63
N LEU A 323 9.98 -6.31 -22.60
CA LEU A 323 10.98 -5.60 -21.80
C LEU A 323 11.81 -6.55 -20.92
N VAL A 324 11.20 -7.58 -20.32
CA VAL A 324 11.93 -8.50 -19.43
C VAL A 324 12.83 -9.46 -20.19
N GLU A 325 12.57 -9.70 -21.47
CA GLU A 325 13.38 -10.53 -22.36
C GLU A 325 14.55 -9.77 -22.98
N ARG A 326 14.56 -8.44 -22.94
CA ARG A 326 15.67 -7.65 -23.46
C ARG A 326 16.94 -7.87 -22.63
N PRO A 327 18.11 -8.05 -23.27
CA PRO A 327 19.38 -8.06 -22.57
C PRO A 327 19.54 -6.74 -21.81
N THR A 328 19.65 -6.79 -20.48
CA THR A 328 19.77 -5.58 -19.67
C THR A 328 21.20 -5.41 -19.21
N GLY A 329 21.79 -4.23 -19.48
CA GLY A 329 23.14 -3.89 -18.99
C GLY A 329 23.19 -3.70 -17.46
N HIS A 330 22.13 -3.20 -16.85
CA HIS A 330 22.07 -2.95 -15.41
C HIS A 330 20.71 -3.31 -14.86
N ARG A 331 20.69 -4.22 -13.88
CA ARG A 331 19.50 -4.58 -13.09
C ARG A 331 19.69 -4.03 -11.67
N PRO A 332 18.77 -3.21 -11.14
CA PRO A 332 18.81 -2.83 -9.72
C PRO A 332 18.78 -4.06 -8.80
N ARG A 333 19.54 -4.02 -7.69
CA ARG A 333 19.65 -5.15 -6.76
C ARG A 333 18.28 -5.60 -6.22
N TRP A 334 17.35 -4.67 -6.00
CA TRP A 334 16.00 -4.96 -5.53
C TRP A 334 15.08 -5.63 -6.58
N ALA A 335 15.47 -5.60 -7.89
CA ALA A 335 14.69 -6.20 -8.98
C ALA A 335 15.17 -7.63 -9.33
N TYR A 336 15.93 -8.32 -8.46
CA TYR A 336 16.53 -9.63 -8.69
C TYR A 336 15.52 -10.71 -9.10
N TRP A 337 14.31 -10.66 -8.57
CA TRP A 337 13.22 -11.63 -8.79
C TRP A 337 12.44 -11.39 -10.09
N VAL A 338 12.60 -10.21 -10.73
CA VAL A 338 11.88 -9.90 -11.97
C VAL A 338 12.43 -10.74 -13.12
N SER A 339 11.60 -11.60 -13.66
CA SER A 339 11.93 -12.58 -14.69
C SER A 339 10.75 -12.80 -15.64
N PRO A 340 10.94 -13.45 -16.81
CA PRO A 340 9.82 -13.88 -17.62
C PRO A 340 8.78 -14.69 -16.85
N GLN A 341 9.23 -15.63 -16.01
CA GLN A 341 8.33 -16.47 -15.20
C GLN A 341 7.53 -15.66 -14.18
N SER A 342 8.15 -14.71 -13.47
CA SER A 342 7.41 -13.87 -12.50
C SER A 342 6.43 -12.93 -13.20
N THR A 343 6.76 -12.46 -14.41
CA THR A 343 5.85 -11.65 -15.25
C THR A 343 4.66 -12.48 -15.72
N ASP A 344 4.88 -13.72 -16.11
CA ASP A 344 3.81 -14.66 -16.51
C ASP A 344 2.90 -15.01 -15.33
N GLY A 345 3.48 -15.30 -14.16
CA GLY A 345 2.71 -15.57 -12.95
C GLY A 345 1.82 -14.38 -12.55
N ALA A 346 2.35 -13.16 -12.60
CA ALA A 346 1.54 -11.97 -12.37
C ALA A 346 0.40 -11.84 -13.39
N CYS A 347 0.68 -12.06 -14.68
CA CYS A 347 -0.36 -12.04 -15.70
C CYS A 347 -1.43 -13.12 -15.46
N GLY A 348 -1.04 -14.30 -14.97
CA GLY A 348 -1.97 -15.36 -14.58
C GLY A 348 -2.98 -14.86 -13.53
N ILE A 349 -2.53 -14.13 -12.51
CA ILE A 349 -3.40 -13.48 -11.51
C ILE A 349 -4.36 -12.50 -12.19
N HIS A 350 -3.86 -11.67 -13.12
CA HIS A 350 -4.68 -10.70 -13.86
C HIS A 350 -5.74 -11.40 -14.70
N GLN A 351 -5.40 -12.55 -15.31
CA GLN A 351 -6.36 -13.36 -16.07
C GLN A 351 -7.46 -13.96 -15.18
N VAL A 352 -7.15 -14.37 -13.94
CA VAL A 352 -8.19 -14.79 -12.99
C VAL A 352 -9.14 -13.62 -12.69
N SER A 353 -8.61 -12.43 -12.45
CA SER A 353 -9.42 -11.23 -12.17
C SER A 353 -10.33 -10.87 -13.37
N LEU A 354 -9.80 -10.93 -14.59
CA LEU A 354 -10.59 -10.75 -15.82
C LEU A 354 -11.70 -11.81 -15.96
N GLY A 355 -11.38 -13.08 -15.70
CA GLY A 355 -12.34 -14.17 -15.77
C GLY A 355 -13.49 -14.03 -14.77
N MET A 356 -13.25 -13.33 -13.65
CA MET A 356 -14.27 -12.99 -12.65
C MET A 356 -15.13 -11.80 -13.08
N ALA A 357 -14.55 -10.83 -13.80
CA ALA A 357 -15.22 -9.60 -14.24
C ALA A 357 -16.02 -9.80 -15.53
N ASP A 358 -15.53 -10.62 -16.47
CA ASP A 358 -16.11 -10.84 -17.79
C ASP A 358 -16.76 -12.23 -17.91
N SER A 359 -18.06 -12.30 -17.69
CA SER A 359 -18.83 -13.56 -17.79
C SER A 359 -18.86 -14.15 -19.22
N GLY A 360 -18.70 -13.33 -20.25
CA GLY A 360 -18.74 -13.76 -21.65
C GLY A 360 -17.49 -14.56 -22.09
N ASN A 361 -16.30 -14.17 -21.58
CA ASN A 361 -15.03 -14.78 -21.93
C ASN A 361 -14.33 -15.47 -20.73
N SER A 362 -15.02 -15.66 -19.64
CA SER A 362 -14.45 -16.14 -18.38
C SER A 362 -13.64 -17.43 -18.55
N ARG A 363 -14.17 -18.40 -19.30
CA ARG A 363 -13.49 -19.68 -19.54
C ARG A 363 -12.14 -19.53 -20.28
N HIS A 364 -12.04 -18.58 -21.20
CA HIS A 364 -10.80 -18.27 -21.91
C HIS A 364 -9.77 -17.65 -20.96
N HIS A 365 -10.19 -16.68 -20.15
CA HIS A 365 -9.32 -16.04 -19.19
C HIS A 365 -8.80 -17.02 -18.14
N PHE A 366 -9.66 -17.84 -17.54
CA PHE A 366 -9.24 -18.90 -16.62
C PHE A 366 -8.31 -19.92 -17.26
N GLY A 367 -8.52 -20.27 -18.54
CA GLY A 367 -7.63 -21.15 -19.29
C GLY A 367 -6.22 -20.57 -19.44
N LYS A 368 -6.11 -19.29 -19.80
CA LYS A 368 -4.83 -18.57 -19.84
C LYS A 368 -4.21 -18.50 -18.46
N ALA A 369 -4.99 -18.24 -17.41
CA ALA A 369 -4.49 -18.18 -16.03
C ALA A 369 -3.84 -19.51 -15.62
N VAL A 370 -4.46 -20.66 -15.91
CA VAL A 370 -3.89 -21.99 -15.62
C VAL A 370 -2.53 -22.13 -16.29
N THR A 371 -2.43 -21.84 -17.60
CA THR A 371 -1.16 -21.96 -18.33
C THR A 371 -0.05 -21.10 -17.72
N LEU A 372 -0.36 -19.85 -17.34
CA LEU A 372 0.62 -18.89 -16.87
C LEU A 372 1.02 -19.11 -15.39
N LEU A 373 0.10 -19.60 -14.55
CA LEU A 373 0.34 -19.80 -13.13
C LEU A 373 1.04 -21.14 -12.83
N THR A 374 0.82 -22.19 -13.62
CA THR A 374 1.36 -23.52 -13.35
C THR A 374 2.88 -23.53 -13.09
N PRO A 375 3.74 -22.88 -13.89
CA PRO A 375 5.17 -22.83 -13.60
C PRO A 375 5.49 -22.10 -12.29
N SER A 376 4.76 -21.02 -11.98
CA SER A 376 4.99 -20.20 -10.78
C SER A 376 4.41 -20.82 -9.50
N ALA A 377 3.54 -21.81 -9.60
CA ALA A 377 2.96 -22.58 -8.51
C ALA A 377 3.62 -23.97 -8.34
N SER A 378 4.82 -24.17 -8.90
CA SER A 378 5.52 -25.46 -8.89
C SER A 378 6.40 -25.64 -7.65
N ALA A 379 6.65 -26.89 -7.27
CA ALA A 379 7.59 -27.23 -6.19
C ALA A 379 9.02 -26.70 -6.45
N ALA A 380 9.46 -26.63 -7.71
CA ALA A 380 10.76 -26.06 -8.07
C ALA A 380 10.83 -24.56 -7.75
N THR A 381 9.76 -23.80 -8.03
CA THR A 381 9.68 -22.37 -7.69
C THR A 381 9.56 -22.15 -6.19
N TYR A 382 8.90 -23.06 -5.45
CA TYR A 382 8.78 -23.01 -4.00
C TYR A 382 10.15 -23.02 -3.29
N GLN A 383 11.14 -23.71 -3.82
CA GLN A 383 12.50 -23.69 -3.24
C GLN A 383 13.13 -22.29 -3.19
N LEU A 384 12.70 -21.40 -4.07
CA LEU A 384 13.28 -20.06 -4.23
C LEU A 384 12.37 -18.96 -3.63
N TYR A 385 11.05 -19.06 -3.85
CA TYR A 385 10.06 -18.00 -3.56
C TYR A 385 8.82 -18.61 -2.90
N GLN A 386 8.95 -19.04 -1.64
CA GLN A 386 7.93 -19.83 -0.94
C GLN A 386 6.60 -19.09 -0.81
N ARG A 387 6.63 -17.82 -0.33
CA ARG A 387 5.42 -17.03 -0.17
C ARG A 387 4.69 -16.82 -1.51
N ASP A 388 5.41 -16.40 -2.54
CA ASP A 388 4.80 -16.10 -3.84
C ASP A 388 4.28 -17.38 -4.51
N THR A 389 4.99 -18.50 -4.35
CA THR A 389 4.54 -19.81 -4.87
C THR A 389 3.26 -20.26 -4.19
N LEU A 390 3.14 -20.11 -2.87
CA LEU A 390 1.89 -20.39 -2.14
C LEU A 390 0.74 -19.57 -2.69
N GLN A 391 0.92 -18.27 -2.85
CA GLN A 391 -0.12 -17.38 -3.36
C GLN A 391 -0.48 -17.71 -4.82
N ASN A 392 0.51 -17.96 -5.67
CA ASN A 392 0.28 -18.40 -7.06
C ASN A 392 -0.47 -19.74 -7.12
N GLY A 393 -0.21 -20.66 -6.19
CA GLY A 393 -0.95 -21.92 -6.04
C GLY A 393 -2.42 -21.69 -5.73
N ILE A 394 -2.73 -20.74 -4.82
CA ILE A 394 -4.12 -20.40 -4.50
C ILE A 394 -4.81 -19.79 -5.73
N TRP A 395 -4.14 -18.87 -6.44
CA TRP A 395 -4.68 -18.29 -7.67
C TRP A 395 -4.88 -19.34 -8.77
N LEU A 396 -3.98 -20.32 -8.89
CA LEU A 396 -4.12 -21.44 -9.82
C LEU A 396 -5.34 -22.31 -9.46
N ALA A 397 -5.53 -22.64 -8.17
CA ALA A 397 -6.72 -23.36 -7.72
C ALA A 397 -8.01 -22.60 -8.06
N ARG A 398 -8.04 -21.27 -7.86
CA ARG A 398 -9.18 -20.41 -8.23
C ARG A 398 -9.42 -20.40 -9.74
N ALA A 399 -8.36 -20.42 -10.56
CA ALA A 399 -8.49 -20.54 -12.02
C ALA A 399 -9.15 -21.87 -12.43
N HIS A 400 -8.77 -22.99 -11.81
CA HIS A 400 -9.42 -24.28 -12.03
C HIS A 400 -10.88 -24.28 -11.55
N VAL A 401 -11.20 -23.63 -10.41
CA VAL A 401 -12.60 -23.45 -9.99
C VAL A 401 -13.41 -22.69 -11.03
N GLY A 402 -12.87 -21.62 -11.60
CA GLY A 402 -13.52 -20.83 -12.65
C GLY A 402 -13.75 -21.61 -13.97
N ARG A 403 -12.92 -22.61 -14.25
CA ARG A 403 -13.09 -23.53 -15.39
C ARG A 403 -14.07 -24.67 -15.11
N GLY A 404 -14.43 -24.89 -13.83
CA GLY A 404 -15.20 -26.05 -13.41
C GLY A 404 -14.38 -27.33 -13.22
N GLU A 405 -13.04 -27.24 -13.22
CA GLU A 405 -12.09 -28.33 -13.00
C GLU A 405 -11.85 -28.54 -11.49
N LEU A 406 -12.90 -29.02 -10.81
CA LEU A 406 -12.95 -29.02 -9.34
C LEU A 406 -11.97 -30.00 -8.69
N GLU A 407 -11.68 -31.12 -9.34
CA GLU A 407 -10.69 -32.09 -8.86
C GLU A 407 -9.30 -31.48 -8.87
N GLN A 408 -8.88 -30.87 -9.98
CA GLN A 408 -7.60 -30.16 -10.12
C GLN A 408 -7.49 -28.99 -9.14
N ALA A 409 -8.57 -28.24 -8.94
CA ALA A 409 -8.60 -27.17 -7.95
C ALA A 409 -8.31 -27.68 -6.54
N CYS A 410 -8.89 -28.81 -6.16
CA CYS A 410 -8.67 -29.44 -4.86
C CYS A 410 -7.27 -30.05 -4.73
N GLU A 411 -6.71 -30.62 -5.79
CA GLU A 411 -5.34 -31.14 -5.81
C GLU A 411 -4.30 -30.04 -5.59
N VAL A 412 -4.39 -28.94 -6.35
CA VAL A 412 -3.55 -27.76 -6.15
C VAL A 412 -3.75 -27.18 -4.75
N GLY A 413 -4.99 -27.15 -4.27
CA GLY A 413 -5.33 -26.68 -2.93
C GLY A 413 -4.64 -27.50 -1.82
N ARG A 414 -4.57 -28.82 -1.95
CA ARG A 414 -3.84 -29.69 -0.98
C ARG A 414 -2.35 -29.37 -0.97
N THR A 415 -1.73 -29.21 -2.14
CA THR A 415 -0.32 -28.80 -2.21
C THR A 415 -0.08 -27.46 -1.49
N VAL A 416 -0.98 -26.50 -1.65
CA VAL A 416 -0.93 -25.22 -0.93
C VAL A 416 -1.03 -25.41 0.58
N LEU A 417 -1.90 -26.32 1.06
CA LEU A 417 -2.04 -26.61 2.49
C LEU A 417 -0.78 -27.26 3.10
N GLU A 418 0.01 -28.00 2.30
CA GLU A 418 1.31 -28.52 2.74
C GLU A 418 2.34 -27.42 2.97
N TRP A 419 2.31 -26.37 2.16
CA TRP A 419 3.24 -25.23 2.24
C TRP A 419 2.86 -24.23 3.34
N LEU A 420 1.57 -24.12 3.65
CA LEU A 420 1.01 -23.10 4.54
C LEU A 420 1.70 -23.01 5.93
N PRO A 421 2.07 -24.11 6.63
CA PRO A 421 2.68 -24.05 7.96
C PRO A 421 4.04 -23.34 8.01
N HIS A 422 4.68 -23.14 6.86
CA HIS A 422 6.03 -22.57 6.76
C HIS A 422 6.02 -21.09 6.40
N ILE A 423 4.83 -20.49 6.18
CA ILE A 423 4.70 -19.14 5.62
C ILE A 423 3.76 -18.31 6.50
N ASP A 424 4.30 -17.23 7.06
CA ASP A 424 3.53 -16.26 7.84
C ASP A 424 3.03 -15.12 6.93
N SER A 425 1.93 -15.37 6.22
CA SER A 425 1.30 -14.42 5.30
C SER A 425 -0.22 -14.36 5.53
N PRO A 426 -0.71 -13.44 6.38
CA PRO A 426 -2.15 -13.18 6.56
C PRO A 426 -2.89 -12.95 5.25
N ARG A 427 -2.28 -12.26 4.28
CA ARG A 427 -2.83 -12.10 2.93
C ARG A 427 -3.01 -13.44 2.21
N GLY A 428 -2.05 -14.35 2.34
CA GLY A 428 -2.17 -15.72 1.81
C GLY A 428 -3.34 -16.47 2.45
N LEU A 429 -3.51 -16.33 3.77
CA LEU A 429 -4.66 -16.90 4.49
C LEU A 429 -6.00 -16.28 4.03
N ALA A 430 -6.05 -14.96 3.84
CA ALA A 430 -7.26 -14.28 3.34
C ALA A 430 -7.63 -14.77 1.93
N LEU A 431 -6.64 -14.95 1.05
CA LEU A 431 -6.84 -15.49 -0.29
C LEU A 431 -7.32 -16.94 -0.25
N LEU A 432 -6.80 -17.76 0.66
CA LEU A 432 -7.22 -19.14 0.86
C LEU A 432 -8.67 -19.22 1.40
N ARG A 433 -9.08 -18.30 2.27
CA ARG A 433 -10.49 -18.17 2.70
C ARG A 433 -11.42 -17.85 1.53
N ARG A 434 -11.00 -16.98 0.60
CA ARG A 434 -11.77 -16.70 -0.63
C ARG A 434 -11.93 -17.97 -1.48
N LEU A 435 -10.89 -18.77 -1.65
CA LEU A 435 -10.99 -20.07 -2.33
C LEU A 435 -11.99 -20.99 -1.61
N ALA A 436 -11.96 -21.04 -0.28
CA ALA A 436 -12.92 -21.81 0.51
C ALA A 436 -14.37 -21.38 0.25
N ASP A 437 -14.63 -20.06 0.18
CA ASP A 437 -15.95 -19.52 -0.12
C ASP A 437 -16.42 -19.87 -1.53
N GLU A 438 -15.53 -19.81 -2.53
CA GLU A 438 -15.81 -20.20 -3.92
C GLU A 438 -16.12 -21.69 -4.06
N LEU A 439 -15.51 -22.55 -3.27
CA LEU A 439 -15.76 -23.99 -3.24
C LEU A 439 -17.04 -24.35 -2.48
N ARG A 440 -17.41 -23.57 -1.45
CA ARG A 440 -18.55 -23.86 -0.55
C ARG A 440 -19.87 -24.05 -1.31
N VAL A 441 -20.08 -23.31 -2.40
CA VAL A 441 -21.28 -23.43 -3.24
C VAL A 441 -21.28 -24.69 -4.15
N ARG A 442 -20.19 -25.47 -4.16
CA ARG A 442 -19.96 -26.64 -5.00
C ARG A 442 -19.84 -27.96 -4.21
N LYS A 443 -20.31 -28.00 -2.97
CA LYS A 443 -20.20 -29.15 -2.04
C LYS A 443 -20.87 -30.45 -2.51
N ALA A 444 -21.71 -30.41 -3.56
CA ALA A 444 -22.25 -31.60 -4.19
C ALA A 444 -21.16 -32.48 -4.86
N ASN A 445 -20.04 -31.86 -5.26
CA ASN A 445 -18.87 -32.57 -5.79
C ASN A 445 -18.10 -33.23 -4.63
N ILE A 446 -17.76 -34.54 -4.80
CA ILE A 446 -17.08 -35.31 -3.76
C ILE A 446 -15.69 -34.76 -3.41
N HIS A 447 -14.90 -34.37 -4.41
CA HIS A 447 -13.55 -33.82 -4.23
C HIS A 447 -13.60 -32.51 -3.43
N VAL A 448 -14.59 -31.65 -3.73
CA VAL A 448 -14.80 -30.38 -3.01
C VAL A 448 -15.21 -30.61 -1.57
N ARG A 449 -16.10 -31.58 -1.31
CA ARG A 449 -16.55 -31.88 0.04
C ARG A 449 -15.38 -32.35 0.92
N ASP A 450 -14.55 -33.28 0.41
CA ASP A 450 -13.44 -33.85 1.14
C ASP A 450 -12.35 -32.79 1.40
N PHE A 451 -12.00 -32.02 0.37
CA PHE A 451 -11.02 -30.92 0.50
C PHE A 451 -11.52 -29.79 1.41
N SER A 452 -12.80 -29.42 1.33
CA SER A 452 -13.35 -28.36 2.21
C SER A 452 -13.27 -28.74 3.68
N ALA A 453 -13.50 -30.02 4.03
CA ALA A 453 -13.36 -30.49 5.41
C ALA A 453 -11.91 -30.43 5.92
N GLU A 454 -10.94 -30.68 5.04
CA GLU A 454 -9.51 -30.52 5.36
C GLU A 454 -9.13 -29.05 5.52
N LEU A 455 -9.56 -28.19 4.58
CA LEU A 455 -9.30 -26.76 4.57
C LEU A 455 -9.89 -26.08 5.81
N ASP A 456 -11.13 -26.37 6.18
CA ASP A 456 -11.77 -25.82 7.37
C ASP A 456 -11.01 -26.17 8.66
N ARG A 457 -10.53 -27.41 8.78
CA ARG A 457 -9.68 -27.84 9.91
C ARG A 457 -8.37 -27.04 9.97
N ARG A 458 -7.70 -26.82 8.83
CA ARG A 458 -6.45 -26.07 8.76
C ARG A 458 -6.64 -24.60 9.09
N LEU A 459 -7.70 -23.98 8.57
CA LEU A 459 -8.02 -22.58 8.86
C LEU A 459 -8.42 -22.33 10.32
N GLN A 460 -9.01 -23.31 11.01
CA GLN A 460 -9.31 -23.23 12.45
C GLN A 460 -8.05 -23.30 13.31
N LEU A 461 -7.02 -24.03 12.87
CA LEU A 461 -5.73 -24.14 13.58
C LEU A 461 -4.84 -22.90 13.41
N THR A 462 -5.14 -22.03 12.44
CA THR A 462 -4.37 -20.81 12.11
C THR A 462 -5.10 -19.52 12.53
N ALA A 463 -6.27 -19.61 13.12
CA ALA A 463 -7.05 -18.49 13.65
C ALA A 463 -6.75 -18.26 15.13
#